data_25f1cb28a94e18cc5142ddf389e3a3bd
#
_entry.id   25f1cb28a94e18cc5142ddf389e3a3bd
#
_cell.length_a   1.000
_cell.length_b   1.000
_cell.length_c   1.000
_cell.angle_alpha   90.00
_cell.angle_beta   90.00
_cell.angle_gamma   90.00
#
_symmetry.space_group_name_H-M   'P 1'
#
loop_
_entity.id
_entity.type
_entity.pdbx_description
1 polymer ?
#
loop_
_entity_poly.entity_id
_entity_poly.type
_entity_poly.pdbx_seq_one_letter_code
_entity_poly.pdbx_strand_id
1 'polypeptide(L)'
;MSLNRFIKFWPVTITFLIGLIAFFIFQSTLHLSFWYLVIWVKLFAIIQFCGAYFIGLNFHLTSINKLNSNDKKVLLTFDDGPHANTVKVLGVLKKHNVKALFFIIGKNIQGNEAILKQIVTDGHQIGNHSFSHHNWIDVWPTKKVTEDFATCQKLIEQHQPQSKLFRPPYGVTNPNIAKAVKMLGLQSIGWNVRSYDTSIKDVEKIKQRVLSHLKPGAIILLHDRLDFMPELLDTLIPAIKEKGYEFANTIS
;
A
#
# COMPACT_ATOMS: atom_id res chain seq x y z
N MET A 1 -16.67 14.18 -15.71
CA MET A 1 -16.83 12.73 -15.36
C MET A 1 -15.45 12.11 -15.47
N SER A 2 -14.77 11.76 -14.37
CA SER A 2 -13.35 11.35 -14.42
C SER A 2 -13.19 9.99 -15.08
N LEU A 3 -12.21 9.87 -15.98
CA LEU A 3 -11.79 8.63 -16.68
C LEU A 3 -11.59 7.46 -15.70
N ASN A 4 -11.23 7.75 -14.47
CA ASN A 4 -11.02 6.79 -13.37
C ASN A 4 -12.25 5.91 -13.03
N ARG A 5 -13.45 6.27 -13.46
CA ARG A 5 -14.67 5.48 -13.17
C ARG A 5 -14.81 4.25 -14.09
N PHE A 6 -14.21 4.33 -15.29
CA PHE A 6 -14.31 3.26 -16.31
C PHE A 6 -13.16 2.25 -16.20
N ILE A 7 -12.01 2.65 -15.63
CA ILE A 7 -10.84 1.76 -15.44
C ILE A 7 -10.93 1.13 -14.04
N LYS A 8 -11.99 0.37 -13.80
CA LYS A 8 -12.22 -0.43 -12.60
C LYS A 8 -12.44 -1.87 -13.00
N PHE A 9 -12.20 -2.79 -12.07
CA PHE A 9 -12.30 -4.24 -12.34
C PHE A 9 -13.60 -4.65 -13.06
N TRP A 10 -14.77 -4.27 -12.53
CA TRP A 10 -16.03 -4.71 -13.10
C TRP A 10 -16.31 -4.14 -14.49
N PRO A 11 -16.19 -2.83 -14.77
CA PRO A 11 -16.34 -2.31 -16.12
C PRO A 11 -15.41 -2.97 -17.13
N VAL A 12 -14.13 -3.13 -16.78
CA VAL A 12 -13.13 -3.76 -17.67
C VAL A 12 -13.49 -5.23 -17.93
N THR A 13 -13.88 -5.98 -16.90
CA THR A 13 -14.28 -7.40 -17.05
C THR A 13 -15.54 -7.55 -17.88
N ILE A 14 -16.54 -6.70 -17.67
CA ILE A 14 -17.78 -6.71 -18.47
C ILE A 14 -17.48 -6.40 -19.94
N THR A 15 -16.67 -5.36 -20.21
CA THR A 15 -16.25 -5.00 -21.57
C THR A 15 -15.51 -6.16 -22.25
N PHE A 16 -14.63 -6.84 -21.50
CA PHE A 16 -13.92 -8.02 -22.01
C PHE A 16 -14.88 -9.14 -22.40
N LEU A 17 -15.84 -9.46 -21.53
CA LEU A 17 -16.83 -10.52 -21.79
C LEU A 17 -17.73 -10.18 -22.99
N ILE A 18 -18.18 -8.93 -23.10
CA ILE A 18 -18.96 -8.47 -24.27
C ILE A 18 -18.15 -8.63 -25.55
N GLY A 19 -16.88 -8.20 -25.56
CA GLY A 19 -15.99 -8.35 -26.70
C GLY A 19 -15.75 -9.81 -27.08
N LEU A 20 -15.63 -10.70 -26.08
CA LEU A 20 -15.46 -12.13 -26.27
C LEU A 20 -16.72 -12.74 -26.95
N ILE A 21 -17.91 -12.41 -26.45
CA ILE A 21 -19.20 -12.86 -27.04
C ILE A 21 -19.34 -12.34 -28.47
N ALA A 22 -19.09 -11.04 -28.68
CA ALA A 22 -19.16 -10.42 -30.00
C ALA A 22 -18.20 -11.09 -30.99
N PHE A 23 -16.98 -11.41 -30.57
CA PHE A 23 -16.02 -12.13 -31.40
C PHE A 23 -16.61 -13.46 -31.91
N PHE A 24 -17.15 -14.29 -31.03
CA PHE A 24 -17.72 -15.60 -31.45
C PHE A 24 -18.98 -15.48 -32.29
N ILE A 25 -19.80 -14.45 -32.08
CA ILE A 25 -21.00 -14.21 -32.91
C ILE A 25 -20.61 -13.81 -34.34
N PHE A 26 -19.63 -12.91 -34.47
CA PHE A 26 -19.31 -12.29 -35.75
C PHE A 26 -18.13 -12.93 -36.50
N GLN A 27 -17.40 -13.87 -35.86
CA GLN A 27 -16.18 -14.46 -36.41
C GLN A 27 -16.40 -15.04 -37.79
N SER A 28 -17.47 -15.84 -38.00
CA SER A 28 -17.77 -16.49 -39.29
C SER A 28 -18.21 -15.49 -40.36
N THR A 29 -19.05 -14.51 -39.98
CA THR A 29 -19.60 -13.51 -40.91
C THR A 29 -18.58 -12.50 -41.36
N LEU A 30 -17.69 -12.06 -40.43
CA LEU A 30 -16.66 -11.06 -40.71
C LEU A 30 -15.28 -11.67 -41.01
N HIS A 31 -15.18 -13.00 -41.10
CA HIS A 31 -13.92 -13.73 -41.33
C HIS A 31 -12.80 -13.28 -40.37
N LEU A 32 -13.14 -13.06 -39.08
CA LEU A 32 -12.19 -12.56 -38.10
C LEU A 32 -11.08 -13.59 -37.82
N SER A 33 -9.84 -13.17 -37.92
CA SER A 33 -8.70 -14.01 -37.57
C SER A 33 -8.70 -14.31 -36.07
N PHE A 34 -8.38 -15.54 -35.69
CA PHE A 34 -8.23 -15.98 -34.31
C PHE A 34 -7.16 -15.15 -33.52
N TRP A 35 -6.22 -14.53 -34.24
CA TRP A 35 -5.23 -13.66 -33.64
C TRP A 35 -5.84 -12.43 -32.94
N TYR A 36 -6.99 -11.92 -33.39
CA TYR A 36 -7.70 -10.85 -32.70
C TYR A 36 -8.14 -11.28 -31.29
N LEU A 37 -8.62 -12.52 -31.13
CA LEU A 37 -8.96 -13.08 -29.83
C LEU A 37 -7.73 -13.20 -28.93
N VAL A 38 -6.61 -13.69 -29.45
CA VAL A 38 -5.36 -13.82 -28.72
C VAL A 38 -4.87 -12.45 -28.23
N ILE A 39 -4.92 -11.43 -29.08
CA ILE A 39 -4.56 -10.05 -28.70
C ILE A 39 -5.49 -9.52 -27.61
N TRP A 40 -6.80 -9.74 -27.75
CA TRP A 40 -7.82 -9.30 -26.80
C TRP A 40 -7.62 -9.92 -25.41
N VAL A 41 -7.37 -11.23 -25.34
CA VAL A 41 -7.07 -11.94 -24.10
C VAL A 41 -5.77 -11.44 -23.45
N LYS A 42 -4.71 -11.25 -24.25
CA LYS A 42 -3.44 -10.71 -23.74
C LYS A 42 -3.61 -9.30 -23.17
N LEU A 43 -4.35 -8.43 -23.87
CA LEU A 43 -4.60 -7.07 -23.40
C LEU A 43 -5.36 -7.08 -22.06
N PHE A 44 -6.40 -7.94 -21.96
CA PHE A 44 -7.12 -8.11 -20.70
C PHE A 44 -6.21 -8.58 -19.56
N ALA A 45 -5.37 -9.58 -19.81
CA ALA A 45 -4.42 -10.09 -18.81
C ALA A 45 -3.43 -9.00 -18.35
N ILE A 46 -2.93 -8.18 -19.27
CA ILE A 46 -2.04 -7.04 -18.93
C ILE A 46 -2.78 -6.02 -18.05
N ILE A 47 -4.03 -5.67 -18.41
CA ILE A 47 -4.83 -4.71 -17.61
C ILE A 47 -5.08 -5.27 -16.21
N GLN A 48 -5.43 -6.57 -16.08
CA GLN A 48 -5.62 -7.21 -14.77
C GLN A 48 -4.33 -7.21 -13.96
N PHE A 49 -3.20 -7.55 -14.57
CA PHE A 49 -1.90 -7.53 -13.90
C PHE A 49 -1.53 -6.12 -13.42
N CYS A 50 -1.63 -5.11 -14.29
CA CYS A 50 -1.37 -3.73 -13.91
C CYS A 50 -2.33 -3.25 -12.79
N GLY A 51 -3.61 -3.61 -12.90
CA GLY A 51 -4.62 -3.28 -11.90
C GLY A 51 -4.37 -3.92 -10.53
N ALA A 52 -3.81 -5.14 -10.51
CA ALA A 52 -3.42 -5.82 -9.28
C ALA A 52 -2.14 -5.23 -8.67
N TYR A 53 -1.14 -4.95 -9.49
CA TYR A 53 0.21 -4.58 -9.05
C TYR A 53 0.34 -3.09 -8.67
N PHE A 54 -0.35 -2.19 -9.38
CA PHE A 54 -0.27 -0.76 -9.12
C PHE A 54 -1.43 -0.28 -8.26
N ILE A 55 -1.24 -0.28 -6.92
CA ILE A 55 -2.26 0.14 -5.94
C ILE A 55 -2.81 1.54 -6.23
N GLY A 56 -1.99 2.43 -6.79
CA GLY A 56 -2.38 3.79 -7.19
C GLY A 56 -3.47 3.87 -8.25
N LEU A 57 -3.69 2.81 -9.04
CA LEU A 57 -4.76 2.73 -10.03
C LEU A 57 -6.14 2.56 -9.39
N ASN A 58 -6.22 2.12 -8.14
CA ASN A 58 -7.49 1.86 -7.45
C ASN A 58 -8.41 0.90 -8.23
N PHE A 59 -7.83 -0.09 -8.89
CA PHE A 59 -8.53 -0.97 -9.83
C PHE A 59 -9.49 -1.94 -9.11
N HIS A 60 -8.98 -2.75 -8.18
CA HIS A 60 -9.75 -3.69 -7.38
C HIS A 60 -10.23 -3.08 -6.06
N LEU A 61 -9.39 -2.25 -5.43
CA LEU A 61 -9.57 -1.70 -4.11
C LEU A 61 -9.28 -0.19 -4.14
N THR A 62 -10.20 0.62 -3.64
CA THR A 62 -9.96 2.05 -3.50
C THR A 62 -9.03 2.29 -2.31
N SER A 63 -7.87 2.87 -2.57
CA SER A 63 -6.84 3.20 -1.57
C SER A 63 -6.58 4.70 -1.55
N ILE A 64 -6.29 5.23 -0.37
CA ILE A 64 -5.79 6.60 -0.22
C ILE A 64 -4.31 6.58 -0.59
N ASN A 65 -3.97 7.14 -1.74
CA ASN A 65 -2.59 7.16 -2.25
C ASN A 65 -1.93 8.53 -2.11
N LYS A 66 -2.68 9.52 -1.63
CA LYS A 66 -2.25 10.91 -1.44
C LYS A 66 -3.07 11.52 -0.29
N LEU A 67 -2.43 12.32 0.56
CA LEU A 67 -3.15 13.11 1.57
C LEU A 67 -4.10 14.11 0.89
N ASN A 68 -5.24 14.36 1.51
CA ASN A 68 -6.19 15.36 1.03
C ASN A 68 -5.73 16.76 1.48
N SER A 69 -4.57 17.18 0.99
CA SER A 69 -4.02 18.51 1.25
C SER A 69 -3.35 19.05 0.00
N ASN A 70 -3.57 20.34 -0.27
CA ASN A 70 -2.82 21.09 -1.27
C ASN A 70 -1.56 21.73 -0.67
N ASP A 71 -1.41 21.69 0.66
CA ASP A 71 -0.23 22.17 1.36
C ASP A 71 0.96 21.24 1.08
N LYS A 72 2.16 21.77 1.26
CA LYS A 72 3.39 20.97 1.21
C LYS A 72 3.51 20.05 2.42
N LYS A 73 2.53 19.14 2.61
CA LYS A 73 2.54 18.11 3.66
C LYS A 73 2.88 16.76 3.08
N VAL A 74 3.64 15.97 3.84
CA VAL A 74 4.02 14.60 3.50
C VAL A 74 3.82 13.68 4.70
N LEU A 75 3.56 12.40 4.48
CA LEU A 75 3.44 11.39 5.52
C LEU A 75 4.48 10.29 5.33
N LEU A 76 5.26 10.03 6.36
CA LEU A 76 6.12 8.84 6.41
C LEU A 76 5.28 7.63 6.79
N THR A 77 5.44 6.55 6.05
CA THR A 77 4.79 5.28 6.37
C THR A 77 5.81 4.15 6.33
N PHE A 78 5.71 3.23 7.29
CA PHE A 78 6.60 2.09 7.44
C PHE A 78 5.81 0.80 7.39
N ASP A 79 6.29 -0.16 6.59
CA ASP A 79 5.72 -1.50 6.49
C ASP A 79 6.62 -2.53 7.21
N ASP A 80 6.08 -3.72 7.46
CA ASP A 80 6.75 -4.93 7.97
C ASP A 80 7.09 -4.95 9.47
N GLY A 81 6.85 -3.88 10.24
CA GLY A 81 7.07 -3.86 11.68
C GLY A 81 6.08 -4.71 12.52
N PRO A 82 6.24 -4.75 13.85
CA PRO A 82 7.40 -4.23 14.60
C PRO A 82 8.64 -5.12 14.46
N HIS A 83 9.82 -4.50 14.54
CA HIS A 83 11.12 -5.16 14.46
C HIS A 83 12.11 -4.51 15.45
N ALA A 84 13.20 -5.16 15.81
CA ALA A 84 14.20 -4.59 16.71
C ALA A 84 14.73 -3.21 16.22
N ASN A 85 14.88 -3.03 14.91
CA ASN A 85 15.31 -1.74 14.32
C ASN A 85 14.27 -0.64 14.44
N THR A 86 12.98 -0.97 14.63
CA THR A 86 11.91 0.02 14.84
C THR A 86 12.24 0.95 16.02
N VAL A 87 12.89 0.45 17.09
CA VAL A 87 13.31 1.27 18.24
C VAL A 87 14.25 2.39 17.81
N LYS A 88 15.22 2.10 16.93
CA LYS A 88 16.16 3.12 16.41
C LYS A 88 15.44 4.11 15.50
N VAL A 89 14.51 3.63 14.67
CA VAL A 89 13.64 4.47 13.82
C VAL A 89 12.83 5.44 14.68
N LEU A 90 12.20 4.96 15.75
CA LEU A 90 11.45 5.80 16.70
C LEU A 90 12.35 6.87 17.35
N GLY A 91 13.59 6.53 17.70
CA GLY A 91 14.57 7.49 18.23
C GLY A 91 14.84 8.64 17.27
N VAL A 92 15.01 8.34 15.96
CA VAL A 92 15.22 9.36 14.93
C VAL A 92 13.96 10.20 14.71
N LEU A 93 12.78 9.58 14.61
CA LEU A 93 11.51 10.29 14.47
C LEU A 93 11.28 11.26 15.64
N LYS A 94 11.57 10.82 16.87
CA LYS A 94 11.50 11.66 18.09
C LYS A 94 12.50 12.83 18.04
N LYS A 95 13.76 12.58 17.66
CA LYS A 95 14.80 13.60 17.47
C LYS A 95 14.34 14.73 16.55
N HIS A 96 13.67 14.38 15.44
CA HIS A 96 13.19 15.32 14.45
C HIS A 96 11.79 15.86 14.69
N ASN A 97 11.10 15.40 15.76
CA ASN A 97 9.69 15.71 16.07
C ASN A 97 8.75 15.39 14.90
N VAL A 98 8.84 14.18 14.36
CA VAL A 98 8.02 13.70 13.24
C VAL A 98 7.19 12.51 13.68
N LYS A 99 5.91 12.51 13.32
CA LYS A 99 5.02 11.35 13.47
C LYS A 99 4.93 10.57 12.17
N ALA A 100 4.58 9.30 12.27
CA ALA A 100 4.50 8.39 11.14
C ALA A 100 3.36 7.38 11.31
N LEU A 101 3.07 6.63 10.27
CA LEU A 101 2.10 5.53 10.26
C LEU A 101 2.85 4.22 10.00
N PHE A 102 2.68 3.24 10.90
CA PHE A 102 3.31 1.93 10.82
C PHE A 102 2.28 0.87 10.47
N PHE A 103 2.48 0.13 9.39
CA PHE A 103 1.68 -1.01 9.02
C PHE A 103 2.28 -2.29 9.58
N ILE A 104 1.58 -2.86 10.54
CA ILE A 104 2.07 -3.93 11.42
C ILE A 104 1.72 -5.29 10.87
N ILE A 105 2.70 -6.17 10.77
CA ILE A 105 2.50 -7.61 10.54
C ILE A 105 2.13 -8.26 11.87
N GLY A 106 0.94 -8.84 11.97
CA GLY A 106 0.42 -9.36 13.22
C GLY A 106 1.32 -10.40 13.91
N LYS A 107 1.91 -11.34 13.16
CA LYS A 107 2.83 -12.33 13.71
C LYS A 107 4.11 -11.73 14.30
N ASN A 108 4.52 -10.53 13.86
CA ASN A 108 5.72 -9.87 14.36
C ASN A 108 5.50 -9.21 15.73
N ILE A 109 4.25 -9.13 16.21
CA ILE A 109 3.94 -8.56 17.52
C ILE A 109 4.49 -9.45 18.63
N GLN A 110 4.38 -10.78 18.49
CA GLN A 110 4.88 -11.72 19.49
C GLN A 110 6.38 -11.53 19.72
N GLY A 111 6.75 -11.19 20.95
CA GLY A 111 8.12 -10.87 21.36
C GLY A 111 8.54 -9.42 21.08
N ASN A 112 7.67 -8.60 20.46
CA ASN A 112 7.90 -7.19 20.18
C ASN A 112 6.76 -6.30 20.72
N GLU A 113 5.99 -6.78 21.71
CA GLU A 113 4.83 -6.07 22.28
C GLU A 113 5.25 -4.71 22.87
N ALA A 114 6.43 -4.65 23.50
CA ALA A 114 6.98 -3.40 24.04
C ALA A 114 7.25 -2.37 22.95
N ILE A 115 7.73 -2.81 21.78
CA ILE A 115 7.99 -1.93 20.62
C ILE A 115 6.67 -1.41 20.05
N LEU A 116 5.66 -2.27 19.89
CA LEU A 116 4.34 -1.85 19.43
C LEU A 116 3.71 -0.83 20.38
N LYS A 117 3.81 -1.07 21.70
CA LYS A 117 3.34 -0.13 22.72
C LYS A 117 4.08 1.20 22.62
N GLN A 118 5.41 1.19 22.41
CA GLN A 118 6.20 2.41 22.23
C GLN A 118 5.78 3.20 20.99
N ILE A 119 5.54 2.54 19.83
CA ILE A 119 5.03 3.22 18.62
C ILE A 119 3.78 4.05 18.96
N VAL A 120 2.82 3.44 19.67
CA VAL A 120 1.56 4.10 20.02
C VAL A 120 1.76 5.19 21.08
N THR A 121 2.57 4.91 22.12
CA THR A 121 2.85 5.87 23.20
C THR A 121 3.59 7.11 22.69
N ASP A 122 4.46 6.94 21.69
CA ASP A 122 5.17 8.06 21.06
C ASP A 122 4.26 8.85 20.08
N GLY A 123 2.97 8.49 19.99
CA GLY A 123 1.95 9.22 19.23
C GLY A 123 1.96 8.93 17.72
N HIS A 124 2.53 7.80 17.32
CA HIS A 124 2.44 7.32 15.95
C HIS A 124 1.12 6.56 15.72
N GLN A 125 0.68 6.46 14.47
CA GLN A 125 -0.44 5.63 14.10
C GLN A 125 0.02 4.21 13.75
N ILE A 126 -0.84 3.23 13.98
CA ILE A 126 -0.64 1.86 13.50
C ILE A 126 -1.78 1.45 12.57
N GLY A 127 -1.46 0.60 11.61
CA GLY A 127 -2.40 0.00 10.66
C GLY A 127 -2.10 -1.48 10.45
N ASN A 128 -3.04 -2.18 9.87
CA ASN A 128 -3.00 -3.61 9.63
C ASN A 128 -2.22 -3.91 8.33
N HIS A 129 -1.20 -4.78 8.41
CA HIS A 129 -0.43 -5.28 7.26
C HIS A 129 -0.54 -6.80 7.12
N SER A 130 -1.76 -7.36 7.37
CA SER A 130 -2.04 -8.79 7.52
C SER A 130 -1.41 -9.43 8.77
N PHE A 131 -1.89 -10.61 9.15
CA PHE A 131 -1.28 -11.34 10.25
C PHE A 131 -0.03 -12.09 9.80
N SER A 132 -0.13 -12.83 8.71
CA SER A 132 0.93 -13.74 8.26
C SER A 132 1.94 -13.12 7.31
N HIS A 133 1.54 -12.09 6.54
CA HIS A 133 2.31 -11.54 5.41
C HIS A 133 2.84 -12.67 4.50
N HIS A 134 1.91 -13.59 4.13
CA HIS A 134 2.28 -14.79 3.38
C HIS A 134 2.53 -14.47 1.91
N ASN A 135 3.56 -15.08 1.30
CA ASN A 135 3.96 -14.81 -0.10
C ASN A 135 2.87 -15.10 -1.15
N TRP A 136 1.91 -15.97 -0.83
CA TRP A 136 0.80 -16.35 -1.71
C TRP A 136 -0.56 -15.82 -1.20
N ILE A 137 -0.56 -14.75 -0.40
CA ILE A 137 -1.79 -14.19 0.17
C ILE A 137 -2.74 -13.68 -0.91
N ASP A 138 -2.20 -13.25 -2.04
CA ASP A 138 -2.91 -12.75 -3.21
C ASP A 138 -3.70 -13.84 -3.96
N VAL A 139 -3.33 -15.11 -3.83
CA VAL A 139 -4.08 -16.24 -4.42
C VAL A 139 -4.99 -16.96 -3.43
N TRP A 140 -5.05 -16.51 -2.18
CA TRP A 140 -5.93 -17.13 -1.19
C TRP A 140 -7.41 -16.80 -1.45
N PRO A 141 -8.32 -17.75 -1.12
CA PRO A 141 -9.76 -17.48 -1.17
C PRO A 141 -10.16 -16.42 -0.14
N THR A 142 -11.21 -15.66 -0.43
CA THR A 142 -11.70 -14.55 0.41
C THR A 142 -11.80 -14.90 1.89
N LYS A 143 -12.31 -16.09 2.24
CA LYS A 143 -12.46 -16.53 3.63
C LYS A 143 -11.12 -16.51 4.36
N LYS A 144 -10.09 -17.15 3.79
CA LYS A 144 -8.75 -17.24 4.39
C LYS A 144 -8.09 -15.86 4.52
N VAL A 145 -8.22 -15.00 3.48
CA VAL A 145 -7.73 -13.62 3.53
C VAL A 145 -8.43 -12.83 4.64
N THR A 146 -9.76 -12.97 4.77
CA THR A 146 -10.54 -12.29 5.81
C THR A 146 -10.12 -12.72 7.22
N GLU A 147 -9.91 -14.01 7.44
CA GLU A 147 -9.45 -14.55 8.73
C GLU A 147 -8.05 -14.02 9.10
N ASP A 148 -7.13 -13.98 8.15
CA ASP A 148 -5.77 -13.45 8.35
C ASP A 148 -5.81 -11.95 8.72
N PHE A 149 -6.55 -11.14 7.96
CA PHE A 149 -6.69 -9.71 8.23
C PHE A 149 -7.43 -9.44 9.55
N ALA A 150 -8.47 -10.20 9.85
CA ALA A 150 -9.23 -10.07 11.09
C ALA A 150 -8.38 -10.40 12.33
N THR A 151 -7.50 -11.40 12.22
CA THR A 151 -6.58 -11.76 13.30
C THR A 151 -5.62 -10.62 13.61
N CYS A 152 -5.01 -10.02 12.59
CA CYS A 152 -4.16 -8.84 12.76
C CYS A 152 -4.97 -7.65 13.31
N GLN A 153 -6.18 -7.42 12.78
CA GLN A 153 -7.01 -6.29 13.18
C GLN A 153 -7.38 -6.33 14.67
N LYS A 154 -7.68 -7.50 15.21
CA LYS A 154 -7.91 -7.67 16.66
C LYS A 154 -6.71 -7.25 17.50
N LEU A 155 -5.49 -7.55 17.05
CA LEU A 155 -4.27 -7.14 17.75
C LEU A 155 -4.05 -5.63 17.65
N ILE A 156 -4.29 -5.02 16.49
CA ILE A 156 -4.22 -3.56 16.32
C ILE A 156 -5.21 -2.84 17.25
N GLU A 157 -6.45 -3.32 17.31
CA GLU A 157 -7.51 -2.70 18.12
C GLU A 157 -7.24 -2.76 19.64
N GLN A 158 -6.40 -3.67 20.12
CA GLN A 158 -5.96 -3.70 21.52
C GLN A 158 -5.07 -2.47 21.87
N HIS A 159 -4.41 -1.88 20.89
CA HIS A 159 -3.49 -0.76 21.07
C HIS A 159 -4.04 0.58 20.54
N GLN A 160 -4.77 0.53 19.42
CA GLN A 160 -5.48 1.67 18.84
C GLN A 160 -6.89 1.24 18.38
N PRO A 161 -7.87 1.26 19.28
CA PRO A 161 -9.23 0.71 19.03
C PRO A 161 -9.93 1.31 17.82
N GLN A 162 -9.64 2.57 17.49
CA GLN A 162 -10.27 3.28 16.36
C GLN A 162 -9.55 3.09 15.04
N SER A 163 -8.38 2.44 15.03
CA SER A 163 -7.64 2.26 13.78
C SER A 163 -8.33 1.25 12.88
N LYS A 164 -8.68 1.70 11.68
CA LYS A 164 -9.17 0.88 10.57
C LYS A 164 -8.22 0.96 9.36
N LEU A 165 -7.01 1.48 9.57
CA LEU A 165 -6.02 1.64 8.53
C LEU A 165 -5.46 0.27 8.13
N PHE A 166 -5.35 0.06 6.83
CA PHE A 166 -4.87 -1.20 6.25
C PHE A 166 -3.96 -0.91 5.06
N ARG A 167 -2.92 -1.71 4.90
CA ARG A 167 -2.13 -1.74 3.65
C ARG A 167 -2.00 -3.19 3.20
N PRO A 168 -2.35 -3.50 1.93
CA PRO A 168 -2.20 -4.86 1.44
C PRO A 168 -0.72 -5.25 1.36
N PRO A 169 -0.36 -6.48 1.77
CA PRO A 169 0.98 -7.02 1.56
C PRO A 169 1.44 -6.84 0.12
N TYR A 170 2.71 -6.46 -0.07
CA TYR A 170 3.33 -6.20 -1.39
C TYR A 170 2.66 -5.08 -2.20
N GLY A 171 1.62 -4.43 -1.68
CA GLY A 171 0.76 -3.49 -2.41
C GLY A 171 -0.14 -4.15 -3.46
N VAL A 172 -0.21 -5.47 -3.47
CA VAL A 172 -1.02 -6.22 -4.43
C VAL A 172 -2.48 -6.21 -4.02
N THR A 173 -3.37 -5.95 -4.99
CA THR A 173 -4.81 -5.95 -4.79
C THR A 173 -5.51 -6.87 -5.78
N ASN A 174 -6.59 -7.51 -5.32
CA ASN A 174 -7.44 -8.35 -6.16
C ASN A 174 -8.89 -8.39 -5.59
N PRO A 175 -9.86 -9.04 -6.27
CA PRO A 175 -11.23 -9.11 -5.78
C PRO A 175 -11.38 -9.74 -4.39
N ASN A 176 -10.57 -10.75 -4.03
CA ASN A 176 -10.65 -11.42 -2.73
C ASN A 176 -10.18 -10.49 -1.60
N ILE A 177 -9.03 -9.81 -1.80
CA ILE A 177 -8.51 -8.80 -0.88
C ILE A 177 -9.49 -7.65 -0.73
N ALA A 178 -10.02 -7.11 -1.84
CA ALA A 178 -11.00 -6.03 -1.82
C ALA A 178 -12.26 -6.40 -1.03
N LYS A 179 -12.77 -7.64 -1.21
CA LYS A 179 -13.92 -8.14 -0.46
C LYS A 179 -13.62 -8.28 1.02
N ALA A 180 -12.46 -8.83 1.40
CA ALA A 180 -12.04 -8.96 2.79
C ALA A 180 -11.92 -7.59 3.49
N VAL A 181 -11.27 -6.62 2.85
CA VAL A 181 -11.13 -5.24 3.35
C VAL A 181 -12.51 -4.60 3.58
N LYS A 182 -13.43 -4.77 2.63
CA LYS A 182 -14.81 -4.27 2.76
C LYS A 182 -15.57 -4.94 3.91
N MET A 183 -15.46 -6.27 4.06
CA MET A 183 -16.15 -7.04 5.12
C MET A 183 -15.68 -6.61 6.52
N LEU A 184 -14.40 -6.25 6.65
CA LEU A 184 -13.82 -5.83 7.93
C LEU A 184 -13.92 -4.31 8.18
N GLY A 185 -14.51 -3.55 7.25
CA GLY A 185 -14.60 -2.08 7.34
C GLY A 185 -13.25 -1.39 7.37
N LEU A 186 -12.22 -1.98 6.74
CA LEU A 186 -10.87 -1.43 6.72
C LEU A 186 -10.73 -0.36 5.62
N GLN A 187 -9.88 0.64 5.88
CA GLN A 187 -9.53 1.69 4.94
C GLN A 187 -8.15 1.43 4.34
N SER A 188 -8.09 1.17 3.05
CA SER A 188 -6.83 0.90 2.37
C SER A 188 -6.02 2.17 2.14
N ILE A 189 -4.75 2.11 2.53
CA ILE A 189 -3.76 3.17 2.38
C ILE A 189 -2.65 2.68 1.45
N GLY A 190 -2.51 3.34 0.32
CA GLY A 190 -1.40 3.12 -0.59
C GLY A 190 -0.28 4.15 -0.38
N TRP A 191 0.42 4.46 -1.46
CA TRP A 191 1.49 5.46 -1.52
C TRP A 191 1.56 6.09 -2.91
N ASN A 192 2.20 7.22 -2.99
CA ASN A 192 2.54 7.84 -4.26
C ASN A 192 4.03 8.19 -4.40
N VAL A 193 4.82 7.92 -3.34
CA VAL A 193 6.28 7.95 -3.36
C VAL A 193 6.81 6.61 -2.84
N ARG A 194 7.37 5.79 -3.75
CA ARG A 194 8.01 4.51 -3.41
C ARG A 194 9.51 4.69 -3.34
N SER A 195 10.09 4.43 -2.17
CA SER A 195 11.53 4.57 -1.91
C SER A 195 12.38 3.53 -2.63
N TYR A 196 11.86 2.30 -2.81
CA TYR A 196 12.60 1.09 -3.22
C TYR A 196 13.72 0.70 -2.25
N ASP A 197 13.58 1.06 -0.97
CA ASP A 197 14.54 0.76 0.10
C ASP A 197 14.80 -0.74 0.31
N THR A 198 13.85 -1.61 -0.05
CA THR A 198 14.05 -3.07 -0.02
C THR A 198 14.93 -3.60 -1.17
N SER A 199 15.11 -2.82 -2.22
CA SER A 199 15.88 -3.21 -3.42
C SER A 199 17.19 -2.41 -3.56
N ILE A 200 17.17 -1.13 -3.17
CA ILE A 200 18.33 -0.25 -3.17
C ILE A 200 18.93 -0.26 -1.78
N LYS A 201 20.25 -0.48 -1.67
CA LYS A 201 20.97 -0.46 -0.38
C LYS A 201 21.73 0.85 -0.13
N ASP A 202 21.87 1.68 -1.14
CA ASP A 202 22.56 2.96 -1.09
C ASP A 202 21.63 4.03 -0.53
N VAL A 203 21.93 4.49 0.67
CA VAL A 203 21.13 5.48 1.43
C VAL A 203 20.97 6.79 0.65
N GLU A 204 22.03 7.28 0.01
CA GLU A 204 21.95 8.52 -0.74
C GLU A 204 21.09 8.40 -1.99
N LYS A 205 21.17 7.27 -2.71
CA LYS A 205 20.30 6.99 -3.87
C LYS A 205 18.82 6.91 -3.46
N ILE A 206 18.52 6.28 -2.32
CA ILE A 206 17.14 6.23 -1.79
C ILE A 206 16.67 7.64 -1.45
N LYS A 207 17.49 8.42 -0.74
CA LYS A 207 17.18 9.80 -0.38
C LYS A 207 16.88 10.65 -1.63
N GLN A 208 17.77 10.64 -2.62
CA GLN A 208 17.58 11.39 -3.86
C GLN A 208 16.34 10.96 -4.61
N ARG A 209 16.06 9.66 -4.65
CA ARG A 209 14.84 9.14 -5.25
C ARG A 209 13.59 9.69 -4.55
N VAL A 210 13.53 9.63 -3.23
CA VAL A 210 12.38 10.16 -2.47
C VAL A 210 12.23 11.66 -2.75
N LEU A 211 13.33 12.43 -2.64
CA LEU A 211 13.32 13.89 -2.83
C LEU A 211 12.91 14.32 -4.24
N SER A 212 13.26 13.56 -5.28
CA SER A 212 12.89 13.85 -6.67
C SER A 212 11.42 13.56 -6.99
N HIS A 213 10.75 12.72 -6.19
CA HIS A 213 9.34 12.37 -6.36
C HIS A 213 8.41 13.07 -5.36
N LEU A 214 8.93 13.96 -4.50
CA LEU A 214 8.12 14.70 -3.54
C LEU A 214 7.12 15.60 -4.25
N LYS A 215 5.91 15.60 -3.73
CA LYS A 215 4.80 16.47 -4.13
C LYS A 215 3.87 16.71 -2.95
N PRO A 216 3.08 17.79 -2.95
CA PRO A 216 2.09 18.04 -1.90
C PRO A 216 1.17 16.83 -1.70
N GLY A 217 1.02 16.42 -0.44
CA GLY A 217 0.24 15.25 -0.07
C GLY A 217 0.96 13.91 -0.27
N ALA A 218 2.30 13.89 -0.41
CA ALA A 218 3.03 12.64 -0.60
C ALA A 218 2.86 11.69 0.58
N ILE A 219 2.53 10.43 0.28
CA ILE A 219 2.62 9.29 1.20
C ILE A 219 3.83 8.49 0.77
N ILE A 220 4.84 8.43 1.64
CA ILE A 220 6.14 7.83 1.37
C ILE A 220 6.18 6.44 1.97
N LEU A 221 6.45 5.42 1.14
CA LEU A 221 6.61 4.03 1.56
C LEU A 221 8.05 3.74 1.92
N LEU A 222 8.27 3.26 3.15
CA LEU A 222 9.54 2.81 3.74
C LEU A 222 9.33 1.50 4.51
N HIS A 223 10.42 0.86 4.98
CA HIS A 223 10.39 -0.35 5.80
C HIS A 223 11.32 -0.19 7.02
N ASP A 224 10.74 -0.18 8.22
CA ASP A 224 11.46 0.09 9.48
C ASP A 224 12.44 -1.00 9.92
N ARG A 225 12.31 -2.22 9.37
CA ARG A 225 13.17 -3.37 9.66
C ARG A 225 14.59 -3.27 9.10
N LEU A 226 14.85 -2.34 8.18
CA LEU A 226 16.13 -2.23 7.49
C LEU A 226 17.18 -1.54 8.37
N ASP A 227 18.39 -2.10 8.44
CA ASP A 227 19.46 -1.64 9.34
C ASP A 227 19.89 -0.18 9.08
N PHE A 228 19.87 0.24 7.83
CA PHE A 228 20.24 1.60 7.42
C PHE A 228 19.09 2.61 7.52
N MET A 229 17.88 2.18 7.88
CA MET A 229 16.71 3.07 7.92
C MET A 229 16.89 4.25 8.89
N PRO A 230 17.47 4.08 10.11
CA PRO A 230 17.74 5.23 10.98
C PRO A 230 18.67 6.26 10.33
N GLU A 231 19.73 5.84 9.65
CA GLU A 231 20.68 6.72 8.93
C GLU A 231 19.96 7.45 7.78
N LEU A 232 19.18 6.72 6.98
CA LEU A 232 18.38 7.32 5.92
C LEU A 232 17.46 8.42 6.46
N LEU A 233 16.72 8.15 7.52
CA LEU A 233 15.77 9.10 8.10
C LEU A 233 16.46 10.33 8.68
N ASP A 234 17.62 10.15 9.33
CA ASP A 234 18.38 11.25 9.94
C ASP A 234 18.84 12.29 8.90
N THR A 235 19.03 11.87 7.65
CA THR A 235 19.38 12.76 6.54
C THR A 235 18.19 13.16 5.67
N LEU A 236 17.20 12.28 5.50
CA LEU A 236 16.04 12.51 4.65
C LEU A 236 15.06 13.52 5.26
N ILE A 237 14.81 13.42 6.57
CA ILE A 237 13.84 14.31 7.24
C ILE A 237 14.26 15.78 7.15
N PRO A 238 15.51 16.17 7.47
CA PRO A 238 15.97 17.54 7.27
C PRO A 238 15.86 18.00 5.81
N ALA A 239 16.28 17.17 4.86
CA ALA A 239 16.22 17.51 3.44
C ALA A 239 14.78 17.72 2.92
N ILE A 240 13.80 16.99 3.46
CA ILE A 240 12.37 17.21 3.15
C ILE A 240 11.93 18.58 3.72
N LYS A 241 12.31 18.92 4.96
CA LYS A 241 12.02 20.21 5.60
C LYS A 241 12.66 21.38 4.84
N GLU A 242 13.91 21.24 4.40
CA GLU A 242 14.63 22.24 3.58
C GLU A 242 13.91 22.54 2.26
N LYS A 243 13.22 21.55 1.67
CA LYS A 243 12.34 21.77 0.49
C LYS A 243 11.02 22.45 0.83
N GLY A 244 10.80 22.82 2.09
CA GLY A 244 9.61 23.50 2.58
C GLY A 244 8.41 22.58 2.79
N TYR A 245 8.62 21.27 2.99
CA TYR A 245 7.55 20.34 3.34
C TYR A 245 7.43 20.17 4.85
N GLU A 246 6.21 20.03 5.31
CA GLU A 246 5.85 19.65 6.68
C GLU A 246 5.44 18.18 6.74
N PHE A 247 5.60 17.58 7.93
CA PHE A 247 5.16 16.20 8.13
C PHE A 247 3.75 16.18 8.71
N ALA A 248 2.85 15.43 8.07
CA ALA A 248 1.52 15.17 8.59
C ALA A 248 1.60 14.11 9.71
N ASN A 249 0.76 14.26 10.72
CA ASN A 249 0.67 13.32 11.84
C ASN A 249 -0.32 12.18 11.56
N THR A 250 -1.23 12.39 10.61
CA THR A 250 -2.33 11.46 10.29
C THR A 250 -2.58 11.44 8.79
N ILE A 251 -3.40 10.47 8.36
CA ILE A 251 -3.82 10.29 6.98
C ILE A 251 -4.96 11.25 6.54
N SER A 252 -5.55 11.96 7.48
CA SER A 252 -6.69 12.89 7.26
C SER A 252 -6.26 14.18 6.58
#